data_df5848fa38de690e7279b258bc1a17b5
#
_entry.id   df5848fa38de690e7279b258bc1a17b5
#
_cell.length_a   1.000
_cell.length_b   1.000
_cell.length_c   1.000
_cell.angle_alpha   90.00
_cell.angle_beta   90.00
_cell.angle_gamma   90.00
#
_symmetry.space_group_name_H-M   'P 1'
#
loop_
_entity.id
_entity.type
_entity.pdbx_description
1 polymer ?
#
loop_
_entity_poly.entity_id
_entity_poly.type
_entity_poly.pdbx_seq_one_letter_code
_entity_poly.pdbx_strand_id
1 'polypeptide(L)'
;MKRRTAIGTGCAAFVLCAGIALPAAAQDAAARSLAATCFTCHGTDGRSVGGVPPSLAGQDRNYLLQTMKDFKAGKRPATIMHQQAKGYSDEELEVIAGYFASVKGGPGATAPAAPASRY
;
A
#
# COMPACT_ATOMS: atom_id res chain seq x y z
N MET A 1 63.19 -38.44 16.59
CA MET A 1 62.61 -37.07 16.55
C MET A 1 61.29 -37.14 15.78
N LYS A 2 60.12 -37.12 16.48
CA LYS A 2 58.80 -37.16 15.89
C LYS A 2 58.22 -35.78 15.90
N ARG A 3 57.98 -35.15 14.72
CA ARG A 3 57.29 -33.87 14.57
C ARG A 3 55.78 -34.11 14.60
N ARG A 4 55.07 -33.55 15.57
CA ARG A 4 53.63 -33.54 15.67
C ARG A 4 53.09 -32.33 14.90
N THR A 5 52.34 -32.59 13.85
CA THR A 5 51.61 -31.59 13.08
C THR A 5 50.31 -31.31 13.81
N ALA A 6 50.13 -30.07 14.27
CA ALA A 6 48.85 -29.62 14.86
C ALA A 6 47.89 -29.26 13.75
N ILE A 7 46.75 -29.93 13.74
CA ILE A 7 45.61 -29.64 12.83
C ILE A 7 44.78 -28.53 13.52
N GLY A 8 44.85 -27.35 12.93
CA GLY A 8 44.03 -26.22 13.37
C GLY A 8 42.57 -26.42 12.95
N THR A 9 41.71 -26.56 13.94
CA THR A 9 40.23 -26.63 13.72
C THR A 9 39.72 -25.22 13.51
N GLY A 10 39.43 -24.87 12.23
CA GLY A 10 38.76 -23.61 11.87
C GLY A 10 37.28 -23.69 12.21
N CYS A 11 36.84 -22.94 13.23
CA CYS A 11 35.42 -22.68 13.50
C CYS A 11 34.88 -21.75 12.44
N ALA A 12 34.18 -22.29 11.44
CA ALA A 12 33.34 -21.50 10.54
C ALA A 12 32.08 -21.07 11.29
N ALA A 13 32.05 -19.81 11.74
CA ALA A 13 30.87 -19.21 12.32
C ALA A 13 29.87 -18.93 11.20
N PHE A 14 28.86 -19.79 11.07
CA PHE A 14 27.68 -19.56 10.21
C PHE A 14 26.82 -18.49 10.91
N VAL A 15 26.90 -17.25 10.46
CA VAL A 15 25.98 -16.19 10.88
C VAL A 15 24.65 -16.45 10.17
N LEU A 16 23.69 -17.09 10.87
CA LEU A 16 22.29 -17.14 10.43
C LEU A 16 21.73 -15.71 10.52
N CYS A 17 21.59 -15.03 9.39
CA CYS A 17 20.73 -13.87 9.28
C CYS A 17 19.27 -14.34 9.43
N ALA A 18 18.77 -14.40 10.67
CA ALA A 18 17.35 -14.57 10.93
C ALA A 18 16.64 -13.32 10.40
N GLY A 19 15.97 -13.44 9.27
CA GLY A 19 15.10 -12.38 8.74
C GLY A 19 14.01 -12.08 9.77
N ILE A 20 14.05 -10.88 10.36
CA ILE A 20 13.03 -10.42 11.31
C ILE A 20 11.79 -10.08 10.49
N ALA A 21 10.84 -11.01 10.42
CA ALA A 21 9.51 -10.74 9.88
C ALA A 21 8.78 -9.77 10.82
N LEU A 22 8.39 -8.61 10.31
CA LEU A 22 7.56 -7.69 11.08
C LEU A 22 6.20 -8.34 11.36
N PRO A 23 5.62 -8.17 12.58
CA PRO A 23 4.29 -8.67 12.88
C PRO A 23 3.25 -8.02 11.97
N ALA A 24 2.22 -8.78 11.55
CA ALA A 24 1.16 -8.32 10.65
C ALA A 24 0.51 -7.00 11.11
N ALA A 25 0.29 -6.85 12.41
CA ALA A 25 -0.26 -5.62 12.99
C ALA A 25 0.61 -4.36 12.73
N ALA A 26 1.93 -4.51 12.68
CA ALA A 26 2.83 -3.40 12.36
C ALA A 26 2.76 -3.05 10.87
N GLN A 27 2.57 -4.03 10.00
CA GLN A 27 2.37 -3.80 8.56
C GLN A 27 1.04 -3.09 8.29
N ASP A 28 -0.04 -3.48 8.96
CA ASP A 28 -1.36 -2.83 8.86
C ASP A 28 -1.31 -1.39 9.35
N ALA A 29 -0.63 -1.12 10.46
CA ALA A 29 -0.43 0.24 10.97
C ALA A 29 0.39 1.12 10.00
N ALA A 30 1.43 0.57 9.39
CA ALA A 30 2.25 1.27 8.40
C ALA A 30 1.44 1.57 7.12
N ALA A 31 0.66 0.61 6.62
CA ALA A 31 -0.21 0.78 5.47
C ALA A 31 -1.27 1.87 5.72
N ARG A 32 -1.88 1.86 6.90
CA ARG A 32 -2.84 2.88 7.32
C ARG A 32 -2.20 4.27 7.41
N SER A 33 -0.99 4.36 7.95
CA SER A 33 -0.24 5.62 8.03
C SER A 33 0.07 6.19 6.65
N LEU A 34 0.48 5.35 5.71
CA LEU A 34 0.72 5.75 4.33
C LEU A 34 -0.55 6.25 3.63
N ALA A 35 -1.70 5.59 3.88
CA ALA A 35 -3.00 5.97 3.33
C ALA A 35 -3.64 7.19 4.00
N ALA A 36 -3.10 7.66 5.14
CA ALA A 36 -3.76 8.69 5.96
C ALA A 36 -3.95 10.04 5.24
N THR A 37 -3.06 10.40 4.32
CA THR A 37 -3.18 11.63 3.52
C THR A 37 -4.46 11.64 2.67
N CYS A 38 -4.96 10.47 2.25
CA CYS A 38 -6.19 10.33 1.49
C CYS A 38 -7.44 10.66 2.33
N PHE A 39 -7.36 10.50 3.66
CA PHE A 39 -8.50 10.67 4.56
C PHE A 39 -9.03 12.10 4.58
N THR A 40 -8.17 13.08 4.33
CA THR A 40 -8.56 14.51 4.31
C THR A 40 -9.71 14.78 3.34
N CYS A 41 -9.70 14.11 2.19
CA CYS A 41 -10.71 14.30 1.15
C CYS A 41 -11.69 13.12 1.05
N HIS A 42 -11.20 11.89 1.22
CA HIS A 42 -12.01 10.67 1.05
C HIS A 42 -12.64 10.15 2.35
N GLY A 43 -12.51 10.91 3.44
CA GLY A 43 -13.03 10.54 4.76
C GLY A 43 -12.13 9.54 5.51
N THR A 44 -12.32 9.46 6.81
CA THR A 44 -11.52 8.57 7.67
C THR A 44 -11.59 7.14 7.18
N ASP A 45 -10.42 6.53 7.01
CA ASP A 45 -10.26 5.19 6.45
C ASP A 45 -10.94 5.03 5.06
N GLY A 46 -11.06 6.13 4.31
CA GLY A 46 -11.65 6.12 2.98
C GLY A 46 -13.18 6.04 2.97
N ARG A 47 -13.84 6.34 4.07
CA ARG A 47 -15.32 6.38 4.16
C ARG A 47 -15.82 7.80 3.92
N SER A 48 -16.04 8.14 2.66
CA SER A 48 -16.56 9.46 2.28
C SER A 48 -18.00 9.67 2.76
N VAL A 49 -18.29 10.86 3.24
CA VAL A 49 -19.65 11.30 3.54
C VAL A 49 -20.18 12.07 2.34
N GLY A 50 -21.32 11.64 1.79
CA GLY A 50 -21.92 12.29 0.63
C GLY A 50 -21.43 11.81 -0.73
N GLY A 51 -20.41 10.92 -0.77
CA GLY A 51 -19.96 10.27 -2.02
C GLY A 51 -19.11 11.13 -2.95
N VAL A 52 -18.81 12.37 -2.60
CA VAL A 52 -17.92 13.28 -3.35
C VAL A 52 -16.93 13.93 -2.37
N PRO A 53 -15.63 13.60 -2.46
CA PRO A 53 -15.00 12.55 -3.29
C PRO A 53 -15.52 11.14 -2.97
N PRO A 54 -15.31 10.15 -3.86
CA PRO A 54 -15.86 8.81 -3.65
C PRO A 54 -15.25 8.10 -2.46
N SER A 55 -16.01 7.17 -1.83
CA SER A 55 -15.45 6.25 -0.83
C SER A 55 -14.42 5.33 -1.46
N LEU A 56 -13.32 5.07 -0.73
CA LEU A 56 -12.27 4.14 -1.12
C LEU A 56 -12.38 2.81 -0.35
N ALA A 57 -12.96 2.87 0.87
CA ALA A 57 -13.12 1.72 1.76
C ALA A 57 -13.90 0.58 1.10
N GLY A 58 -13.31 -0.63 1.11
CA GLY A 58 -13.94 -1.84 0.59
C GLY A 58 -14.02 -1.94 -0.93
N GLN A 59 -13.38 -1.03 -1.66
CA GLN A 59 -13.28 -1.14 -3.12
C GLN A 59 -12.24 -2.21 -3.51
N ASP A 60 -12.39 -2.74 -4.73
CA ASP A 60 -11.45 -3.72 -5.27
C ASP A 60 -10.02 -3.15 -5.35
N ARG A 61 -9.04 -3.94 -4.87
CA ARG A 61 -7.64 -3.53 -4.83
C ARG A 61 -7.06 -3.19 -6.19
N ASN A 62 -7.35 -4.02 -7.19
CA ASN A 62 -6.79 -3.84 -8.53
C ASN A 62 -7.40 -2.62 -9.21
N TYR A 63 -8.71 -2.40 -8.99
CA TYR A 63 -9.39 -1.20 -9.47
C TYR A 63 -8.78 0.08 -8.87
N LEU A 64 -8.57 0.13 -7.55
CA LEU A 64 -7.95 1.27 -6.88
C LEU A 64 -6.53 1.52 -7.40
N LEU A 65 -5.72 0.47 -7.48
CA LEU A 65 -4.34 0.56 -7.97
C LEU A 65 -4.28 1.07 -9.41
N GLN A 66 -5.06 0.48 -10.31
CA GLN A 66 -5.08 0.89 -11.71
C GLN A 66 -5.56 2.33 -11.86
N THR A 67 -6.59 2.72 -11.12
CA THR A 67 -7.10 4.10 -11.11
C THR A 67 -6.01 5.09 -10.69
N MET A 68 -5.24 4.79 -9.64
CA MET A 68 -4.15 5.65 -9.19
C MET A 68 -3.01 5.72 -10.21
N LYS A 69 -2.66 4.61 -10.84
CA LYS A 69 -1.67 4.57 -11.93
C LYS A 69 -2.14 5.39 -13.15
N ASP A 70 -3.42 5.35 -13.47
CA ASP A 70 -3.98 6.14 -14.56
C ASP A 70 -3.96 7.65 -14.26
N PHE A 71 -4.24 8.06 -13.01
CA PHE A 71 -4.05 9.43 -12.58
C PHE A 71 -2.59 9.87 -12.66
N LYS A 72 -1.67 9.03 -12.14
CA LYS A 72 -0.22 9.28 -12.17
C LYS A 72 0.31 9.47 -13.59
N ALA A 73 -0.19 8.68 -14.53
CA ALA A 73 0.17 8.71 -15.95
C ALA A 73 -0.57 9.80 -16.76
N GLY A 74 -1.52 10.53 -16.16
CA GLY A 74 -2.34 11.51 -16.85
C GLY A 74 -3.39 10.91 -17.81
N LYS A 75 -3.64 9.60 -17.74
CA LYS A 75 -4.63 8.91 -18.58
C LYS A 75 -6.07 9.11 -18.11
N ARG A 76 -6.25 9.49 -16.85
CA ARG A 76 -7.55 9.75 -16.26
C ARG A 76 -7.67 11.23 -15.91
N PRO A 77 -8.74 11.95 -16.37
CA PRO A 77 -8.96 13.34 -16.01
C PRO A 77 -9.23 13.49 -14.51
N ALA A 78 -8.66 14.51 -13.89
CA ALA A 78 -8.86 14.84 -12.49
C ALA A 78 -8.50 16.30 -12.21
N THR A 79 -9.06 16.88 -11.16
CA THR A 79 -8.68 18.21 -10.67
C THR A 79 -7.40 18.15 -9.84
N ILE A 80 -7.27 17.18 -8.94
CA ILE A 80 -6.14 17.07 -7.99
C ILE A 80 -5.48 15.70 -7.97
N MET A 81 -6.23 14.61 -8.29
CA MET A 81 -5.74 13.24 -8.08
C MET A 81 -4.49 12.91 -8.91
N HIS A 82 -4.30 13.53 -10.08
CA HIS A 82 -3.07 13.36 -10.87
C HIS A 82 -1.83 13.90 -10.14
N GLN A 83 -1.95 14.94 -9.33
CA GLN A 83 -0.86 15.44 -8.49
C GLN A 83 -0.67 14.57 -7.25
N GLN A 84 -1.75 14.16 -6.61
CA GLN A 84 -1.69 13.26 -5.45
C GLN A 84 -1.00 11.94 -5.81
N ALA A 85 -1.38 11.33 -6.93
CA ALA A 85 -0.83 10.05 -7.37
C ALA A 85 0.67 10.11 -7.70
N LYS A 86 1.17 11.25 -8.20
CA LYS A 86 2.60 11.45 -8.52
C LYS A 86 3.49 11.48 -7.28
N GLY A 87 2.93 11.76 -6.09
CA GLY A 87 3.66 11.78 -4.83
C GLY A 87 4.05 10.39 -4.31
N TYR A 88 3.60 9.31 -4.94
CA TYR A 88 3.80 7.94 -4.47
C TYR A 88 4.55 7.09 -5.50
N SER A 89 5.38 6.16 -5.03
CA SER A 89 5.92 5.07 -5.86
C SER A 89 4.80 4.09 -6.25
N ASP A 90 5.07 3.20 -7.20
CA ASP A 90 4.09 2.19 -7.59
C ASP A 90 3.86 1.17 -6.48
N GLU A 91 4.91 0.84 -5.72
CA GLU A 91 4.84 -0.02 -4.53
C GLU A 91 4.00 0.60 -3.42
N GLU A 92 4.15 1.91 -3.18
CA GLU A 92 3.32 2.63 -2.20
C GLU A 92 1.85 2.66 -2.63
N LEU A 93 1.57 2.84 -3.92
CA LEU A 93 0.22 2.77 -4.46
C LEU A 93 -0.41 1.37 -4.26
N GLU A 94 0.39 0.30 -4.37
CA GLU A 94 -0.06 -1.06 -4.08
C GLU A 94 -0.43 -1.25 -2.61
N VAL A 95 0.38 -0.70 -1.69
CA VAL A 95 0.11 -0.74 -0.24
C VAL A 95 -1.16 0.04 0.09
N ILE A 96 -1.30 1.26 -0.45
CA ILE A 96 -2.47 2.11 -0.25
C ILE A 96 -3.75 1.43 -0.77
N ALA A 97 -3.71 0.86 -1.98
CA ALA A 97 -4.84 0.14 -2.56
C ALA A 97 -5.22 -1.09 -1.74
N GLY A 98 -4.22 -1.84 -1.25
CA GLY A 98 -4.41 -2.97 -0.35
C GLY A 98 -5.07 -2.58 0.96
N TYR A 99 -4.62 -1.47 1.56
CA TYR A 99 -5.21 -0.93 2.78
C TYR A 99 -6.71 -0.64 2.59
N PHE A 100 -7.08 0.19 1.60
CA PHE A 100 -8.48 0.54 1.41
C PHE A 100 -9.37 -0.66 1.04
N ALA A 101 -8.84 -1.61 0.29
CA ALA A 101 -9.56 -2.86 -0.01
C ALA A 101 -9.82 -3.72 1.23
N SER A 102 -8.94 -3.68 2.24
CA SER A 102 -9.09 -4.41 3.50
C SER A 102 -10.06 -3.75 4.48
N VAL A 103 -10.29 -2.44 4.34
CA VAL A 103 -11.22 -1.71 5.20
C VAL A 103 -12.65 -2.18 4.91
N LYS A 104 -13.40 -2.60 5.95
CA LYS A 104 -14.81 -2.96 5.77
C LYS A 104 -15.55 -1.81 5.11
N GLY A 105 -16.26 -2.08 4.03
CA GLY A 105 -16.98 -1.07 3.26
C GLY A 105 -17.99 -0.32 4.14
N GLY A 106 -18.02 1.01 3.95
CA GLY A 106 -19.07 1.86 4.50
C GLY A 106 -20.27 1.95 3.53
N PRO A 107 -21.31 2.71 3.89
CA PRO A 107 -22.41 3.01 2.95
C PRO A 107 -21.82 3.63 1.67
N GLY A 108 -22.02 2.97 0.53
CA GLY A 108 -21.47 3.38 -0.76
C GLY A 108 -20.30 2.52 -1.30
N ALA A 109 -19.81 1.52 -0.53
CA ALA A 109 -18.74 0.63 -0.97
C ALA A 109 -19.13 -0.32 -2.12
N THR A 110 -20.39 -0.44 -2.44
CA THR A 110 -20.94 -1.33 -3.48
C THR A 110 -21.26 -0.63 -4.81
N ALA A 111 -21.00 0.65 -4.95
CA ALA A 111 -21.17 1.30 -6.23
C ALA A 111 -19.96 0.96 -7.13
N PRO A 112 -20.13 0.28 -8.28
CA PRO A 112 -19.12 0.30 -9.31
C PRO A 112 -18.84 1.76 -9.61
N ALA A 113 -17.56 2.15 -9.64
CA ALA A 113 -17.19 3.52 -9.97
C ALA A 113 -17.87 3.89 -11.28
N ALA A 114 -18.73 4.88 -11.23
CA ALA A 114 -19.36 5.41 -12.42
C ALA A 114 -18.26 5.75 -13.43
N PRO A 115 -18.42 5.44 -14.72
CA PRO A 115 -17.44 5.82 -15.73
C PRO A 115 -17.18 7.31 -15.61
N ALA A 116 -15.91 7.68 -15.58
CA ALA A 116 -15.44 9.06 -15.41
C ALA A 116 -15.78 9.89 -16.65
N SER A 117 -17.02 10.23 -16.82
CA SER A 117 -17.48 11.13 -17.88
C SER A 117 -18.41 12.19 -17.34
N ARG A 118 -17.93 13.00 -16.40
CA ARG A 118 -18.54 14.31 -16.13
C ARG A 118 -17.70 15.07 -15.08
N TYR A 119 -16.56 15.57 -15.52
CA TYR A 119 -15.97 16.79 -14.97
C TYR A 119 -15.21 17.50 -16.09
#